data_7dbf3f656363ab1d4a19d6ad17a22d36
#
_entry.id   7dbf3f656363ab1d4a19d6ad17a22d36
#
_cell.length_a   1.000
_cell.length_b   1.000
_cell.length_c   1.000
_cell.angle_alpha   90.00
_cell.angle_beta   90.00
_cell.angle_gamma   90.00
#
_symmetry.space_group_name_H-M   'P 1'
#
loop_
_entity.id
_entity.type
_entity.pdbx_description
1 polymer ?
#
loop_
_entity_poly.entity_id
_entity_poly.type
_entity_poly.pdbx_seq_one_letter_code
_entity_poly.pdbx_strand_id
1 'polypeptide(L)'
;MKTKLKKTDIHFDAETLVSRVEAFAAGRAPSRERVVRIPPPIKEMKAREIRAIREGLGFTQLEFAALLNVPKVTAVSWESGARKPSGAALRLLAVAKDHPEALQAA
;
A
#
# COMPACT_ATOMS: atom_id res chain seq x y z
N MET A 1 15.89 -22.31 -0.22
CA MET A 1 15.47 -21.95 -0.26
C MET A 1 15.27 -21.30 0.08
N LYS A 2 15.09 -20.92 0.05
CA LYS A 2 14.59 -20.38 0.38
C LYS A 2 14.58 -19.39 0.06
N THR A 3 14.06 -18.72 -0.36
CA THR A 3 13.87 -17.85 -0.75
C THR A 3 13.29 -17.14 -0.19
N LYS A 4 13.09 -16.56 0.14
CA LYS A 4 12.47 -16.00 0.66
C LYS A 4 12.35 -14.98 0.29
N LEU A 5 11.72 -14.51 -0.16
CA LEU A 5 11.44 -13.69 -0.51
C LEU A 5 10.99 -13.03 0.26
N LYS A 6 10.88 -12.58 0.76
CA LYS A 6 10.46 -12.24 1.34
C LYS A 6 10.03 -11.60 1.63
N LYS A 7 9.60 -11.27 1.72
CA LYS A 7 9.03 -11.26 2.11
C LYS A 7 8.30 -10.51 2.30
N THR A 8 7.29 -9.84 2.10
CA THR A 8 6.58 -9.24 2.23
C THR A 8 5.44 -9.37 2.40
N ASP A 9 4.40 -9.04 2.60
CA ASP A 9 3.58 -9.46 2.74
C ASP A 9 2.73 -9.79 2.19
N ILE A 10 2.59 -9.44 1.57
CA ILE A 10 2.04 -10.06 0.82
C ILE A 10 2.92 -10.50 0.12
N HIS A 11 3.84 -10.43 0.46
CA HIS A 11 4.75 -10.96 -0.34
C HIS A 11 4.57 -12.41 -0.35
N PHE A 12 4.97 -13.00 -1.37
CA PHE A 12 4.92 -14.40 -1.50
C PHE A 12 6.16 -14.93 -0.86
N ASP A 13 5.96 -15.81 0.08
CA ASP A 13 7.06 -16.40 0.76
C ASP A 13 7.00 -17.88 0.46
N ALA A 14 7.91 -18.35 -0.35
CA ALA A 14 7.89 -19.73 -0.77
C ALA A 14 8.08 -20.69 0.39
N GLU A 15 8.88 -20.31 1.38
CA GLU A 15 9.07 -21.18 2.52
C GLU A 15 7.80 -21.33 3.33
N THR A 16 7.08 -20.24 3.50
CA THR A 16 5.81 -20.29 4.20
C THR A 16 4.82 -21.13 3.46
N LEU A 17 4.80 -21.00 2.14
CA LEU A 17 3.89 -21.81 1.34
C LEU A 17 4.21 -23.28 1.46
N VAL A 18 5.47 -23.65 1.36
CA VAL A 18 5.88 -25.03 1.48
C VAL A 18 5.51 -25.57 2.85
N SER A 19 5.74 -24.79 3.88
CA SER A 19 5.42 -25.20 5.24
C SER A 19 3.93 -25.49 5.37
N ARG A 20 3.09 -24.65 4.78
CA ARG A 20 1.66 -24.87 4.87
C ARG A 20 1.23 -26.10 4.12
N VAL A 21 1.82 -26.33 2.95
CA VAL A 21 1.51 -27.51 2.17
C VAL A 21 1.92 -28.75 2.95
N GLU A 22 3.09 -28.73 3.57
CA GLU A 22 3.55 -29.86 4.33
C GLU A 22 2.66 -30.14 5.53
N ALA A 23 2.23 -29.10 6.22
CA ALA A 23 1.34 -29.26 7.35
C ALA A 23 0.02 -29.84 6.90
N PHE A 24 -0.49 -29.41 5.78
CA PHE A 24 -1.74 -29.91 5.27
C PHE A 24 -1.58 -31.37 4.86
N ALA A 25 -0.50 -31.69 4.18
CA ALA A 25 -0.25 -33.06 3.72
C ALA A 25 -0.06 -33.99 4.91
N ALA A 26 0.43 -33.46 6.02
CA ALA A 26 0.61 -34.27 7.22
C ALA A 26 -0.68 -34.41 8.00
N GLY A 27 -1.76 -33.87 7.52
CA GLY A 27 -3.04 -34.00 8.20
C GLY A 27 -3.24 -33.00 9.31
N ARG A 28 -2.34 -32.07 9.46
CA ARG A 28 -2.52 -31.03 10.44
C ARG A 28 -3.35 -29.93 9.83
N ALA A 29 -4.17 -29.34 10.59
CA ALA A 29 -4.95 -28.27 10.10
C ALA A 29 -4.07 -27.13 9.75
N PRO A 30 -4.16 -26.60 8.59
CA PRO A 30 -3.34 -25.53 8.24
C PRO A 30 -3.99 -24.44 8.97
N SER A 31 -3.35 -23.54 9.29
CA SER A 31 -3.91 -22.51 9.96
C SER A 31 -4.86 -21.90 9.13
N ARG A 32 -5.46 -22.53 8.44
CA ARG A 32 -6.29 -22.20 7.66
C ARG A 32 -7.11 -21.32 8.08
N GLU A 33 -7.16 -21.14 9.03
CA GLU A 33 -7.94 -20.34 9.51
C GLU A 33 -7.52 -19.01 9.37
N ARG A 34 -6.42 -18.67 8.84
CA ARG A 34 -6.05 -17.37 8.63
C ARG A 34 -6.96 -16.75 7.64
N VAL A 35 -7.67 -15.72 7.95
CA VAL A 35 -8.47 -14.97 7.03
C VAL A 35 -7.64 -13.78 6.56
N VAL A 36 -7.42 -13.73 5.28
CA VAL A 36 -6.67 -12.62 4.71
C VAL A 36 -7.66 -11.65 4.09
N ARG A 37 -7.64 -10.42 4.57
CA ARG A 37 -8.52 -9.41 4.01
C ARG A 37 -7.71 -8.48 3.17
N ILE A 38 -7.99 -8.49 1.89
CA ILE A 38 -7.31 -7.63 0.95
C ILE A 38 -8.35 -6.66 0.44
N PRO A 39 -8.18 -5.37 0.69
CA PRO A 39 -9.17 -4.42 0.20
C PRO A 39 -9.20 -4.41 -1.31
N PRO A 40 -10.33 -4.02 -1.89
CA PRO A 40 -10.44 -4.00 -3.34
C PRO A 40 -9.43 -3.04 -3.94
N PRO A 41 -9.04 -3.27 -5.18
CA PRO A 41 -8.09 -2.37 -5.82
C PRO A 41 -8.69 -0.99 -6.03
N ILE A 42 -7.84 0.01 -5.98
CA ILE A 42 -8.22 1.38 -6.25
C ILE A 42 -7.85 1.65 -7.69
N LYS A 43 -8.85 1.99 -8.52
CA LYS A 43 -8.59 2.14 -9.94
C LYS A 43 -7.98 3.47 -10.29
N GLU A 44 -8.45 4.51 -9.70
CA GLU A 44 -7.88 5.82 -9.99
C GLU A 44 -8.32 6.82 -8.92
N MET A 45 -7.64 7.92 -8.89
CA MET A 45 -7.99 9.00 -8.00
C MET A 45 -7.77 10.29 -8.77
N LYS A 46 -8.75 11.16 -8.79
CA LYS A 46 -8.66 12.36 -9.59
C LYS A 46 -7.78 13.41 -8.94
N ALA A 47 -7.22 14.27 -9.79
CA ALA A 47 -6.32 15.31 -9.31
C ALA A 47 -6.93 16.13 -8.17
N ARG A 48 -8.19 16.49 -8.31
CA ARG A 48 -8.83 17.30 -7.27
C ARG A 48 -9.03 16.54 -5.97
N GLU A 49 -9.20 15.22 -6.06
CA GLU A 49 -9.29 14.42 -4.84
C GLU A 49 -7.95 14.40 -4.12
N ILE A 50 -6.88 14.28 -4.86
CA ILE A 50 -5.54 14.27 -4.27
C ILE A 50 -5.27 15.60 -3.61
N ARG A 51 -5.63 16.69 -4.27
CA ARG A 51 -5.46 18.02 -3.67
C ARG A 51 -6.29 18.15 -2.41
N ALA A 52 -7.52 17.64 -2.44
CA ALA A 52 -8.38 17.74 -1.27
C ALA A 52 -7.80 16.98 -0.08
N ILE A 53 -7.18 15.82 -0.33
CA ILE A 53 -6.52 15.08 0.73
C ILE A 53 -5.42 15.93 1.34
N ARG A 54 -4.58 16.51 0.50
CA ARG A 54 -3.48 17.32 0.98
C ARG A 54 -3.97 18.53 1.78
N GLU A 55 -4.96 19.20 1.23
CA GLU A 55 -5.47 20.41 1.90
C GLU A 55 -6.17 20.06 3.19
N GLY A 56 -6.83 18.91 3.23
CA GLY A 56 -7.46 18.44 4.46
C GLY A 56 -6.44 18.17 5.56
N LEU A 57 -5.22 17.83 5.19
CA LEU A 57 -4.16 17.60 6.16
C LEU A 57 -3.43 18.89 6.52
N GLY A 58 -3.69 19.96 5.80
CA GLY A 58 -3.01 21.23 6.05
C GLY A 58 -1.57 21.25 5.56
N PHE A 59 -1.24 20.42 4.59
CA PHE A 59 0.14 20.29 4.11
C PHE A 59 0.36 21.10 2.84
N THR A 60 1.58 21.61 2.69
CA THR A 60 2.01 22.13 1.39
C THR A 60 2.30 20.98 0.47
N GLN A 61 2.48 21.27 -0.81
CA GLN A 61 2.82 20.21 -1.77
C GLN A 61 4.13 19.53 -1.41
N LEU A 62 5.09 20.28 -0.93
CA LEU A 62 6.36 19.69 -0.54
C LEU A 62 6.19 18.79 0.68
N GLU A 63 5.43 19.24 1.65
CA GLU A 63 5.19 18.42 2.84
C GLU A 63 4.44 17.14 2.50
N PHE A 64 3.47 17.26 1.61
CA PHE A 64 2.70 16.10 1.20
C PHE A 64 3.58 15.09 0.46
N ALA A 65 4.44 15.59 -0.42
CA ALA A 65 5.38 14.71 -1.12
C ALA A 65 6.29 14.01 -0.13
N ALA A 66 6.76 14.72 0.89
CA ALA A 66 7.60 14.13 1.91
C ALA A 66 6.85 13.06 2.70
N LEU A 67 5.59 13.31 3.02
CA LEU A 67 4.78 12.33 3.74
C LEU A 67 4.66 11.04 2.94
N LEU A 68 4.48 11.16 1.64
CA LEU A 68 4.32 10.01 0.77
C LEU A 68 5.64 9.43 0.28
N ASN A 69 6.74 10.09 0.61
CA ASN A 69 8.07 9.68 0.18
C ASN A 69 8.21 9.63 -1.33
N VAL A 70 7.73 10.67 -1.98
CA VAL A 70 7.87 10.81 -3.43
C VAL A 70 8.48 12.17 -3.72
N PRO A 71 9.09 12.35 -4.90
CA PRO A 71 9.60 13.66 -5.29
C PRO A 71 8.47 14.68 -5.37
N LYS A 72 8.79 15.93 -5.05
CA LYS A 72 7.79 16.98 -5.12
C LYS A 72 7.17 17.06 -6.51
N VAL A 73 7.98 16.90 -7.55
CA VAL A 73 7.48 17.02 -8.91
C VAL A 73 6.43 15.94 -9.18
N THR A 74 6.56 14.79 -8.57
CA THR A 74 5.59 13.72 -8.72
C THR A 74 4.25 14.12 -8.10
N ALA A 75 4.29 14.64 -6.87
CA ALA A 75 3.08 15.05 -6.20
C ALA A 75 2.40 16.20 -6.95
N VAL A 76 3.19 17.14 -7.43
CA VAL A 76 2.66 18.25 -8.23
C VAL A 76 2.01 17.73 -9.50
N SER A 77 2.64 16.75 -10.17
CA SER A 77 2.08 16.19 -11.39
C SER A 77 0.74 15.52 -11.15
N TRP A 78 0.59 14.87 -10.01
CA TRP A 78 -0.68 14.24 -9.67
C TRP A 78 -1.77 15.28 -9.47
N GLU A 79 -1.45 16.40 -8.81
CA GLU A 79 -2.44 17.42 -8.55
C GLU A 79 -2.78 18.26 -9.77
N SER A 80 -1.87 18.33 -10.73
CA SER A 80 -2.14 19.05 -11.96
C SER A 80 -2.83 18.18 -13.00
N GLY A 81 -2.87 16.89 -12.78
CA GLY A 81 -3.44 15.97 -13.76
C GLY A 81 -2.46 15.57 -14.85
N ALA A 82 -1.21 16.04 -14.77
CA ALA A 82 -0.22 15.68 -15.79
C ALA A 82 0.13 14.20 -15.72
N ARG A 83 0.08 13.62 -14.53
CA ARG A 83 0.31 12.20 -14.34
C ARG A 83 -0.73 11.67 -13.39
N LYS A 84 -1.02 10.39 -13.52
CA LYS A 84 -1.96 9.74 -12.62
C LYS A 84 -1.20 8.78 -11.73
N PRO A 85 -1.49 8.80 -10.42
CA PRO A 85 -0.89 7.81 -9.55
C PRO A 85 -1.45 6.43 -9.88
N SER A 86 -0.67 5.41 -9.67
CA SER A 86 -1.11 4.05 -9.91
C SER A 86 -0.43 3.11 -8.92
N GLY A 87 -0.94 1.91 -8.83
CA GLY A 87 -0.34 0.89 -7.99
C GLY A 87 -0.22 1.31 -6.54
N ALA A 88 0.96 1.18 -6.01
CA ALA A 88 1.20 1.48 -4.60
C ALA A 88 0.88 2.93 -4.25
N ALA A 89 1.07 3.84 -5.20
CA ALA A 89 0.79 5.25 -4.94
C ALA A 89 -0.68 5.48 -4.63
N LEU A 90 -1.57 4.78 -5.33
CA LEU A 90 -2.99 4.90 -5.05
C LEU A 90 -3.32 4.41 -3.64
N ARG A 91 -2.70 3.33 -3.23
CA ARG A 91 -2.93 2.80 -1.88
C ARG A 91 -2.40 3.75 -0.83
N LEU A 92 -1.23 4.36 -1.07
CA LEU A 92 -0.70 5.34 -0.14
C LEU A 92 -1.61 6.56 -0.03
N LEU A 93 -2.16 7.00 -1.15
CA LEU A 93 -3.08 8.13 -1.13
C LEU A 93 -4.35 7.79 -0.37
N ALA A 94 -4.84 6.57 -0.50
CA ALA A 94 -6.00 6.14 0.26
C ALA A 94 -5.70 6.12 1.75
N VAL A 95 -4.50 5.68 2.14
CA VAL A 95 -4.10 5.69 3.53
C VAL A 95 -3.98 7.12 4.03
N ALA A 96 -3.43 8.02 3.21
CA ALA A 96 -3.32 9.43 3.60
C ALA A 96 -4.70 10.04 3.82
N LYS A 97 -5.68 9.58 3.06
CA LYS A 97 -7.03 10.09 3.20
C LYS A 97 -7.70 9.59 4.46
N ASP A 98 -7.62 8.30 4.71
CA ASP A 98 -8.39 7.69 5.79
C ASP A 98 -7.62 7.53 7.09
N HIS A 99 -6.32 7.33 6.99
CA HIS A 99 -5.49 7.06 8.16
C HIS A 99 -4.14 7.76 8.05
N PRO A 100 -4.13 9.09 7.99
CA PRO A 100 -2.86 9.82 7.85
C PRO A 100 -1.90 9.56 8.99
N GLU A 101 -2.43 9.23 10.17
CA GLU A 101 -1.57 8.95 11.31
C GLU A 101 -0.66 7.74 11.05
N ALA A 102 -1.09 6.81 10.22
CA ALA A 102 -0.27 5.63 9.91
C ALA A 102 0.99 6.04 9.14
N LEU A 103 0.85 7.02 8.26
CA LEU A 103 2.00 7.50 7.49
C LEU A 103 2.90 8.36 8.34
N GLN A 104 2.34 9.12 9.26
CA GLN A 104 3.13 9.98 10.11
C GLN A 104 3.91 9.19 11.15
N ALA A 105 3.43 8.02 11.49
CA ALA A 105 4.09 7.16 12.45
C ALA A 105 5.15 6.26 11.82
N ALA A 106 5.14 6.13 10.51
CA ALA A 106 6.02 5.18 9.82
C ALA A 106 7.50 5.62 9.80
#